data_9583a7611c8758241c74c6856d0e04e1
#
_entry.id   9583a7611c8758241c74c6856d0e04e1
#
_cell.length_a   1.000
_cell.length_b   1.000
_cell.length_c   1.000
_cell.angle_alpha   90.00
_cell.angle_beta   90.00
_cell.angle_gamma   90.00
#
_symmetry.space_group_name_H-M   'P 1'
#
loop_
_entity.id
_entity.type
_entity.pdbx_description
1 polymer ?
#
loop_
_entity_poly.entity_id
_entity_poly.type
_entity_poly.pdbx_seq_one_letter_code
_entity_poly.pdbx_strand_id
1 'polypeptide(L)'
;NFTNSTGLNDPDNYSTVRDILIMSNYLIKNYPNFYEYFKELEFTWDRTGGDPITQPNTNAPLLIKNRSVDGIKTGYLAVEKYSLASSLIKNKRRVIAVGSGFKTKNSRARESNKLLNYGLTQFDLVQIAKINESIAELDVWLGRKNYVKSYTKKDVYKIIPKARKKYLKVKINYSG
;
A
#
# COMPACT_ATOMS: atom_id res chain seq x y z
N ASN A 1 19.64 0.26 -3.78
CA ASN A 1 20.71 -0.72 -3.62
C ASN A 1 20.64 -1.33 -2.21
N PHE A 2 20.85 -2.63 -2.07
CA PHE A 2 20.90 -3.36 -0.80
C PHE A 2 22.19 -4.18 -0.78
N THR A 3 23.06 -3.88 0.16
CA THR A 3 24.37 -4.52 0.31
C THR A 3 24.35 -5.72 1.23
N ASN A 4 23.32 -5.80 2.10
CA ASN A 4 23.14 -6.90 3.04
C ASN A 4 21.63 -7.18 3.27
N SER A 5 21.34 -8.39 3.72
CA SER A 5 19.98 -8.83 4.06
C SER A 5 19.53 -8.49 5.48
N THR A 6 20.45 -8.03 6.31
CA THR A 6 20.23 -7.79 7.75
C THR A 6 19.66 -6.38 8.03
N GLY A 7 19.85 -5.44 7.09
CA GLY A 7 19.53 -4.03 7.27
C GLY A 7 20.54 -3.28 8.15
N LEU A 8 21.72 -3.85 8.39
CA LEU A 8 22.81 -3.12 9.04
C LEU A 8 23.27 -1.96 8.18
N ASN A 9 23.73 -0.90 8.84
CA ASN A 9 24.16 0.31 8.17
C ASN A 9 25.39 0.05 7.28
N ASP A 10 25.29 0.50 6.03
CA ASP A 10 26.35 0.43 5.04
C ASP A 10 26.16 1.66 4.11
N PRO A 11 27.23 2.40 3.75
CA PRO A 11 27.14 3.57 2.90
C PRO A 11 26.46 3.32 1.54
N ASP A 12 26.63 2.10 1.01
CA ASP A 12 26.06 1.68 -0.29
C ASP A 12 24.66 1.06 -0.15
N ASN A 13 24.14 0.96 1.07
CA ASN A 13 22.80 0.48 1.36
C ASN A 13 21.80 1.64 1.41
N TYR A 14 21.22 1.97 0.27
CA TYR A 14 20.27 3.09 0.15
C TYR A 14 19.03 2.70 -0.63
N SER A 15 17.92 3.35 -0.31
CA SER A 15 16.62 3.16 -0.96
C SER A 15 15.81 4.45 -0.90
N THR A 16 14.73 4.51 -1.65
CA THR A 16 13.74 5.58 -1.56
C THR A 16 12.49 5.10 -0.85
N VAL A 17 11.70 6.02 -0.29
CA VAL A 17 10.38 5.68 0.26
C VAL A 17 9.47 5.05 -0.81
N ARG A 18 9.67 5.39 -2.09
CA ARG A 18 8.94 4.80 -3.21
C ARG A 18 9.33 3.34 -3.43
N ASP A 19 10.60 3.00 -3.36
CA ASP A 19 11.05 1.61 -3.52
C ASP A 19 10.55 0.74 -2.36
N ILE A 20 10.60 1.26 -1.14
CA ILE A 20 10.04 0.58 0.03
C ILE A 20 8.51 0.39 -0.12
N LEU A 21 7.79 1.36 -0.70
CA LEU A 21 6.38 1.22 -1.03
C LEU A 21 6.14 0.09 -2.05
N ILE A 22 6.96 0.01 -3.10
CA ILE A 22 6.86 -1.03 -4.14
C ILE A 22 7.11 -2.40 -3.53
N MET A 23 8.16 -2.55 -2.72
CA MET A 23 8.47 -3.79 -2.00
C MET A 23 7.34 -4.20 -1.04
N SER A 24 6.82 -3.23 -0.28
CA SER A 24 5.69 -3.47 0.64
C SER A 24 4.45 -3.97 -0.10
N ASN A 25 4.11 -3.35 -1.22
CA ASN A 25 2.97 -3.77 -2.05
C ASN A 25 3.21 -5.14 -2.70
N TYR A 26 4.43 -5.44 -3.10
CA TYR A 26 4.82 -6.76 -3.63
C TYR A 26 4.66 -7.86 -2.57
N LEU A 27 5.17 -7.62 -1.36
CA LEU A 27 5.05 -8.54 -0.21
C LEU A 27 3.57 -8.85 0.09
N ILE A 28 2.74 -7.83 0.23
CA ILE A 28 1.32 -7.97 0.53
C ILE A 28 0.59 -8.79 -0.53
N LYS A 29 0.91 -8.58 -1.81
CA LYS A 29 0.23 -9.24 -2.93
C LYS A 29 0.68 -10.67 -3.16
N ASN A 30 1.97 -10.94 -3.02
CA ASN A 30 2.54 -12.21 -3.43
C ASN A 30 2.78 -13.17 -2.25
N TYR A 31 2.83 -12.64 -1.03
CA TYR A 31 3.12 -13.40 0.18
C TYR A 31 2.12 -13.09 1.31
N PRO A 32 0.80 -13.19 1.07
CA PRO A 32 -0.22 -12.81 2.05
C PRO A 32 -0.11 -13.61 3.35
N ASN A 33 0.24 -14.89 3.30
CA ASN A 33 0.38 -15.75 4.48
C ASN A 33 1.54 -15.27 5.40
N PHE A 34 2.66 -14.84 4.81
CA PHE A 34 3.78 -14.27 5.58
C PHE A 34 3.47 -12.84 6.05
N TYR A 35 2.62 -12.13 5.32
CA TYR A 35 2.24 -10.78 5.70
C TYR A 35 1.45 -10.72 7.01
N GLU A 36 0.74 -11.78 7.38
CA GLU A 36 -0.01 -11.91 8.64
C GLU A 36 0.87 -11.66 9.88
N TYR A 37 2.15 -12.04 9.84
CA TYR A 37 3.08 -11.84 10.96
C TYR A 37 3.34 -10.37 11.30
N PHE A 38 3.15 -9.44 10.38
CA PHE A 38 3.43 -8.02 10.63
C PHE A 38 2.41 -7.32 11.52
N LYS A 39 1.26 -7.94 11.76
CA LYS A 39 0.22 -7.42 12.65
C LYS A 39 0.35 -7.96 14.08
N GLU A 40 1.20 -8.99 14.33
CA GLU A 40 1.41 -9.54 15.66
C GLU A 40 1.93 -8.46 16.60
N LEU A 41 1.37 -8.39 17.81
CA LEU A 41 1.73 -7.36 18.78
C LEU A 41 2.99 -7.69 19.56
N GLU A 42 3.27 -8.98 19.72
CA GLU A 42 4.45 -9.50 20.41
C GLU A 42 4.81 -10.87 19.86
N PHE A 43 6.02 -11.29 20.08
CA PHE A 43 6.51 -12.62 19.75
C PHE A 43 7.36 -13.17 20.90
N THR A 44 7.07 -14.40 21.29
CA THR A 44 7.82 -15.13 22.32
C THR A 44 8.54 -16.30 21.70
N TRP A 45 9.80 -16.47 22.05
CA TRP A 45 10.59 -17.63 21.61
C TRP A 45 11.37 -18.22 22.77
N ASP A 46 11.59 -19.53 22.70
CA ASP A 46 12.40 -20.24 23.66
C ASP A 46 13.88 -19.90 23.46
N ARG A 47 14.56 -19.68 24.55
CA ARG A 47 15.99 -19.42 24.56
C ARG A 47 16.71 -20.65 25.09
N THR A 48 17.74 -21.11 24.37
CA THR A 48 18.58 -22.22 24.83
C THR A 48 19.23 -21.85 26.17
N GLY A 49 18.93 -22.61 27.24
CA GLY A 49 19.48 -22.43 28.56
C GLY A 49 18.98 -21.22 29.36
N GLY A 50 17.77 -20.74 29.12
CA GLY A 50 17.18 -19.63 29.89
C GLY A 50 15.66 -19.54 29.70
N ASP A 51 15.05 -18.55 30.39
CA ASP A 51 13.61 -18.29 30.26
C ASP A 51 13.25 -17.81 28.86
N PRO A 52 12.01 -18.06 28.38
CA PRO A 52 11.50 -17.54 27.12
C PRO A 52 11.62 -16.02 27.04
N ILE A 53 11.95 -15.52 25.86
CA ILE A 53 12.05 -14.07 25.61
C ILE A 53 10.82 -13.61 24.86
N THR A 54 10.08 -12.64 25.44
CA THR A 54 8.97 -11.96 24.76
C THR A 54 9.42 -10.59 24.28
N GLN A 55 9.27 -10.33 23.01
CA GLN A 55 9.59 -9.05 22.39
C GLN A 55 8.33 -8.40 21.79
N PRO A 56 7.96 -7.18 22.21
CA PRO A 56 6.85 -6.47 21.63
C PRO A 56 7.18 -5.96 20.21
N ASN A 57 6.17 -5.91 19.36
CA ASN A 57 6.29 -5.27 18.05
C ASN A 57 6.58 -3.77 18.22
N THR A 58 7.63 -3.30 17.59
CA THR A 58 8.03 -1.87 17.66
C THR A 58 6.98 -0.94 17.05
N ASN A 59 6.06 -1.47 16.23
CA ASN A 59 4.93 -0.75 15.66
C ASN A 59 3.64 -0.90 16.51
N ALA A 60 3.67 -1.62 17.63
CA ALA A 60 2.51 -1.83 18.50
C ALA A 60 1.72 -0.54 18.82
N PRO A 61 2.36 0.63 19.08
CA PRO A 61 1.61 1.87 19.34
C PRO A 61 0.66 2.27 18.20
N LEU A 62 1.01 2.00 16.94
CA LEU A 62 0.14 2.29 15.80
C LEU A 62 -0.91 1.18 15.60
N LEU A 63 -0.50 -0.08 15.72
CA LEU A 63 -1.39 -1.25 15.57
C LEU A 63 -2.52 -1.22 16.62
N ILE A 64 -2.21 -0.92 17.86
CA ILE A 64 -3.19 -0.83 18.96
C ILE A 64 -4.12 0.36 18.76
N LYS A 65 -3.56 1.53 18.40
CA LYS A 65 -4.31 2.77 18.25
C LYS A 65 -5.27 2.74 17.05
N ASN A 66 -4.91 2.05 16.01
CA ASN A 66 -5.69 1.95 14.78
C ASN A 66 -5.79 0.48 14.34
N ARG A 67 -6.85 -0.19 14.78
CA ARG A 67 -7.10 -1.62 14.48
C ARG A 67 -7.28 -1.96 12.99
N SER A 68 -7.37 -0.96 12.12
CA SER A 68 -7.35 -1.17 10.66
C SER A 68 -5.94 -1.28 10.11
N VAL A 69 -4.91 -0.89 10.90
CA VAL A 69 -3.49 -1.05 10.54
C VAL A 69 -3.09 -2.51 10.74
N ASP A 70 -2.43 -3.08 9.74
CA ASP A 70 -2.05 -4.49 9.69
C ASP A 70 -0.56 -4.74 9.37
N GLY A 71 0.27 -3.71 9.50
CA GLY A 71 1.73 -3.80 9.28
C GLY A 71 2.35 -2.42 9.04
N ILE A 72 3.61 -2.28 8.65
CA ILE A 72 4.50 -3.31 8.11
C ILE A 72 5.79 -3.38 8.96
N LYS A 73 6.72 -2.43 8.76
CA LYS A 73 8.05 -2.49 9.37
C LYS A 73 8.55 -1.11 9.78
N THR A 74 9.06 -1.05 10.99
CA THR A 74 9.78 0.12 11.52
C THR A 74 11.26 0.03 11.19
N GLY A 75 11.91 1.18 11.04
CA GLY A 75 13.36 1.30 10.94
C GLY A 75 13.88 2.41 11.86
N TYR A 76 15.15 2.31 12.19
CA TYR A 76 15.90 3.35 12.87
C TYR A 76 17.37 3.27 12.50
N LEU A 77 17.93 4.40 12.08
CA LEU A 77 19.36 4.65 11.97
C LEU A 77 19.65 6.01 12.61
N ALA A 78 20.82 6.14 13.24
CA ALA A 78 21.18 7.37 13.93
C ALA A 78 21.17 8.60 12.99
N VAL A 79 21.57 8.41 11.74
CA VAL A 79 21.59 9.45 10.69
C VAL A 79 20.21 9.73 10.12
N GLU A 80 19.41 8.69 9.86
CA GLU A 80 18.09 8.77 9.21
C GLU A 80 16.93 8.92 10.21
N LYS A 81 17.21 8.77 11.52
CA LYS A 81 16.20 8.74 12.59
C LYS A 81 15.20 7.59 12.38
N TYR A 82 13.93 7.82 12.69
CA TYR A 82 12.90 6.79 12.64
C TYR A 82 12.22 6.73 11.28
N SER A 83 11.96 5.54 10.80
CA SER A 83 11.21 5.28 9.58
C SER A 83 10.09 4.26 9.81
N LEU A 84 9.09 4.26 8.94
CA LEU A 84 7.99 3.32 8.99
C LEU A 84 7.40 3.10 7.59
N ALA A 85 7.34 1.85 7.18
CA ALA A 85 6.39 1.40 6.20
C ALA A 85 5.15 0.89 6.95
N SER A 86 3.99 1.42 6.65
CA SER A 86 2.73 1.08 7.31
C SER A 86 1.63 0.81 6.30
N SER A 87 0.68 -0.02 6.68
CA SER A 87 -0.47 -0.38 5.86
C SER A 87 -1.72 -0.45 6.71
N LEU A 88 -2.85 -0.07 6.14
CA LEU A 88 -4.17 -0.33 6.69
C LEU A 88 -5.10 -0.88 5.63
N ILE A 89 -6.10 -1.64 6.07
CA ILE A 89 -7.21 -2.08 5.23
C ILE A 89 -8.54 -1.71 5.88
N LYS A 90 -9.40 -1.03 5.13
CA LYS A 90 -10.74 -0.67 5.56
C LYS A 90 -11.70 -0.70 4.37
N ASN A 91 -12.86 -1.34 4.55
CA ASN A 91 -13.88 -1.48 3.51
C ASN A 91 -13.30 -2.03 2.19
N LYS A 92 -12.50 -3.09 2.27
CA LYS A 92 -11.79 -3.74 1.14
C LYS A 92 -10.79 -2.83 0.41
N ARG A 93 -10.50 -1.67 0.96
CA ARG A 93 -9.53 -0.74 0.39
C ARG A 93 -8.27 -0.72 1.25
N ARG A 94 -7.13 -0.98 0.62
CA ARG A 94 -5.81 -0.90 1.25
C ARG A 94 -5.15 0.45 0.97
N VAL A 95 -4.51 0.99 1.98
CA VAL A 95 -3.63 2.16 1.88
C VAL A 95 -2.28 1.77 2.46
N ILE A 96 -1.21 2.06 1.74
CA ILE A 96 0.16 1.87 2.20
C ILE A 96 0.82 3.26 2.29
N ALA A 97 1.50 3.53 3.38
CA ALA A 97 2.23 4.76 3.62
C ALA A 97 3.65 4.46 4.08
N VAL A 98 4.63 5.13 3.48
CA VAL A 98 6.05 5.01 3.83
C VAL A 98 6.60 6.38 4.16
N GLY A 99 7.29 6.49 5.27
CA GLY A 99 7.93 7.72 5.71
C GLY A 99 9.26 7.46 6.41
N SER A 100 10.19 8.40 6.30
CA SER A 100 11.50 8.39 6.96
C SER A 100 11.80 9.75 7.57
N GLY A 101 12.82 9.82 8.43
CA GLY A 101 13.25 11.06 9.06
C GLY A 101 12.37 11.54 10.23
N PHE A 102 11.53 10.71 10.80
CA PHE A 102 10.73 11.08 11.98
C PHE A 102 11.64 11.28 13.19
N LYS A 103 11.46 12.40 13.90
CA LYS A 103 12.33 12.78 15.03
C LYS A 103 12.22 11.83 16.24
N THR A 104 11.03 11.24 16.47
CA THR A 104 10.75 10.37 17.63
C THR A 104 9.86 9.20 17.24
N LYS A 105 9.84 8.14 18.06
CA LYS A 105 8.91 7.00 17.92
C LYS A 105 7.45 7.45 17.89
N ASN A 106 7.09 8.42 18.74
CA ASN A 106 5.73 8.94 18.82
C ASN A 106 5.36 9.75 17.57
N SER A 107 6.26 10.60 17.05
CA SER A 107 6.01 11.33 15.80
C SER A 107 5.88 10.38 14.62
N ARG A 108 6.70 9.32 14.55
CA ARG A 108 6.59 8.26 13.55
C ARG A 108 5.18 7.65 13.52
N ALA A 109 4.68 7.18 14.68
CA ALA A 109 3.35 6.56 14.77
C ALA A 109 2.23 7.57 14.43
N ARG A 110 2.31 8.79 14.96
CA ARG A 110 1.31 9.84 14.75
C ARG A 110 1.23 10.28 13.29
N GLU A 111 2.35 10.61 12.67
CA GLU A 111 2.38 11.12 11.30
C GLU A 111 2.06 10.01 10.28
N SER A 112 2.49 8.77 10.53
CA SER A 112 2.10 7.63 9.70
C SER A 112 0.58 7.38 9.76
N ASN A 113 -0.03 7.47 10.95
CA ASN A 113 -1.48 7.34 11.07
C ASN A 113 -2.24 8.46 10.35
N LYS A 114 -1.74 9.70 10.40
CA LYS A 114 -2.30 10.83 9.62
C LYS A 114 -2.23 10.56 8.12
N LEU A 115 -1.08 10.09 7.63
CA LEU A 115 -0.88 9.81 6.21
C LEU A 115 -1.77 8.67 5.72
N LEU A 116 -1.91 7.60 6.49
CA LEU A 116 -2.82 6.49 6.20
C LEU A 116 -4.28 6.99 6.13
N ASN A 117 -4.72 7.76 7.11
CA ASN A 117 -6.07 8.33 7.13
C ASN A 117 -6.30 9.33 5.99
N TYR A 118 -5.31 10.13 5.63
CA TYR A 118 -5.35 11.01 4.46
C TYR A 118 -5.60 10.19 3.18
N GLY A 119 -4.80 9.14 2.95
CA GLY A 119 -4.99 8.23 1.82
C GLY A 119 -6.38 7.58 1.79
N LEU A 120 -6.94 7.25 2.96
CA LEU A 120 -8.26 6.65 3.08
C LEU A 120 -9.40 7.65 2.83
N THR A 121 -9.27 8.89 3.31
CA THR A 121 -10.37 9.87 3.36
C THR A 121 -10.39 10.85 2.19
N GLN A 122 -9.22 11.16 1.61
CA GLN A 122 -9.10 12.18 0.56
C GLN A 122 -9.21 11.63 -0.87
N PHE A 123 -9.29 10.32 -1.02
CA PHE A 123 -9.40 9.67 -2.32
C PHE A 123 -10.61 8.74 -2.38
N ASP A 124 -11.21 8.62 -3.55
CA ASP A 124 -12.24 7.63 -3.87
C ASP A 124 -11.71 6.57 -4.82
N LEU A 125 -12.17 5.34 -4.66
CA LEU A 125 -12.04 4.29 -5.65
C LEU A 125 -13.27 4.34 -6.54
N VAL A 126 -13.08 4.78 -7.78
CA VAL A 126 -14.17 4.94 -8.77
C VAL A 126 -14.09 3.80 -9.76
N GLN A 127 -15.19 3.08 -9.94
CA GLN A 127 -15.33 2.10 -11.01
C GLN A 127 -15.55 2.85 -12.35
N ILE A 128 -14.62 2.66 -13.28
CA ILE A 128 -14.65 3.28 -14.61
C ILE A 128 -15.42 2.41 -15.60
N ALA A 129 -15.23 1.10 -15.52
CA ALA A 129 -15.92 0.13 -16.34
C ALA A 129 -16.11 -1.18 -15.58
N LYS A 130 -17.18 -1.89 -15.88
CA LYS A 130 -17.49 -3.18 -15.32
C LYS A 130 -17.44 -4.26 -16.39
N ILE A 131 -16.91 -5.42 -16.03
CA ILE A 131 -16.87 -6.58 -16.93
C ILE A 131 -18.28 -6.91 -17.42
N ASN A 132 -18.39 -7.28 -18.71
CA ASN A 132 -19.66 -7.62 -19.38
C ASN A 132 -20.66 -6.47 -19.53
N GLU A 133 -20.33 -5.25 -19.11
CA GLU A 133 -21.13 -4.06 -19.43
C GLU A 133 -20.49 -3.32 -20.59
N SER A 134 -21.32 -2.95 -21.59
CA SER A 134 -20.85 -2.16 -22.73
C SER A 134 -20.43 -0.78 -22.26
N ILE A 135 -19.20 -0.38 -22.61
CA ILE A 135 -18.64 0.93 -22.25
C ILE A 135 -18.80 1.97 -23.33
N ALA A 136 -18.95 1.54 -24.58
CA ALA A 136 -19.22 2.40 -25.73
C ALA A 136 -19.68 1.59 -26.92
N GLU A 137 -20.37 2.27 -27.84
CA GLU A 137 -20.57 1.83 -29.21
C GLU A 137 -19.54 2.54 -30.10
N LEU A 138 -18.83 1.78 -30.91
CA LEU A 138 -17.75 2.22 -31.77
C LEU A 138 -18.13 2.00 -33.21
N ASP A 139 -18.00 3.03 -34.04
CA ASP A 139 -18.27 2.96 -35.46
C ASP A 139 -17.30 2.01 -36.17
N VAL A 140 -17.78 1.28 -37.14
CA VAL A 140 -16.99 0.31 -37.92
C VAL A 140 -16.97 0.71 -39.38
N TRP A 141 -15.77 0.96 -39.90
CA TRP A 141 -15.54 1.23 -41.32
C TRP A 141 -15.55 -0.08 -42.12
N LEU A 142 -16.37 -0.14 -43.18
CA LEU A 142 -16.51 -1.29 -44.09
C LEU A 142 -16.88 -2.62 -43.41
N GLY A 143 -17.45 -2.61 -42.22
CA GLY A 143 -17.92 -3.82 -41.53
C GLY A 143 -19.32 -4.24 -41.92
N ARG A 144 -19.72 -5.47 -41.56
CA ARG A 144 -21.11 -5.93 -41.71
C ARG A 144 -22.11 -5.16 -40.86
N LYS A 145 -21.65 -4.53 -39.79
CA LYS A 145 -22.45 -3.67 -38.89
C LYS A 145 -21.80 -2.32 -38.84
N ASN A 146 -22.62 -1.30 -38.72
CA ASN A 146 -22.17 0.09 -38.64
C ASN A 146 -21.47 0.41 -37.31
N TYR A 147 -21.74 -0.39 -36.26
CA TYR A 147 -21.11 -0.23 -34.96
C TYR A 147 -20.90 -1.56 -34.25
N VAL A 148 -19.99 -1.57 -33.32
CA VAL A 148 -19.74 -2.66 -32.38
C VAL A 148 -19.73 -2.16 -30.93
N LYS A 149 -20.21 -3.00 -30.01
CA LYS A 149 -20.12 -2.69 -28.57
C LYS A 149 -18.75 -3.09 -28.04
N SER A 150 -18.14 -2.21 -27.29
CA SER A 150 -16.86 -2.47 -26.61
C SER A 150 -17.06 -2.85 -25.16
N TYR A 151 -16.21 -3.74 -24.67
CA TYR A 151 -16.24 -4.29 -23.30
C TYR A 151 -14.83 -4.34 -22.72
N THR A 152 -14.74 -4.27 -21.41
CA THR A 152 -13.47 -4.55 -20.72
C THR A 152 -13.35 -6.04 -20.36
N LYS A 153 -12.11 -6.56 -20.37
CA LYS A 153 -11.81 -7.95 -19.96
C LYS A 153 -11.88 -8.15 -18.44
N LYS A 154 -11.97 -7.06 -17.67
CA LYS A 154 -12.05 -7.05 -16.20
C LYS A 154 -12.65 -5.74 -15.73
N ASP A 155 -13.09 -5.69 -14.50
CA ASP A 155 -13.47 -4.44 -13.84
C ASP A 155 -12.30 -3.47 -13.82
N VAL A 156 -12.55 -2.21 -14.19
CA VAL A 156 -11.54 -1.15 -14.21
C VAL A 156 -11.86 -0.12 -13.13
N TYR A 157 -10.94 0.04 -12.21
CA TYR A 157 -11.02 1.01 -11.11
C TYR A 157 -9.90 2.05 -11.19
N LYS A 158 -10.21 3.27 -10.75
CA LYS A 158 -9.24 4.35 -10.63
C LYS A 158 -9.36 5.01 -9.26
N ILE A 159 -8.22 5.24 -8.61
CA ILE A 159 -8.15 6.06 -7.39
C ILE A 159 -8.05 7.52 -7.82
N ILE A 160 -8.94 8.35 -7.31
CA ILE A 160 -9.08 9.75 -7.70
C ILE A 160 -9.21 10.60 -6.44
N PRO A 161 -8.51 11.75 -6.34
CA PRO A 161 -8.78 12.72 -5.29
C PRO A 161 -10.25 13.14 -5.29
N LYS A 162 -10.93 13.12 -4.15
CA LYS A 162 -12.35 13.48 -4.04
C LYS A 162 -12.67 14.84 -4.66
N ALA A 163 -11.81 15.83 -4.40
CA ALA A 163 -11.94 17.16 -4.97
C ALA A 163 -11.92 17.20 -6.51
N ARG A 164 -11.29 16.20 -7.14
CA ARG A 164 -11.16 16.12 -8.60
C ARG A 164 -12.16 15.17 -9.26
N LYS A 165 -12.98 14.47 -8.49
CA LYS A 165 -13.94 13.48 -9.02
C LYS A 165 -14.90 14.08 -10.05
N LYS A 166 -15.38 15.29 -9.84
CA LYS A 166 -16.27 16.01 -10.78
C LYS A 166 -15.63 16.35 -12.13
N TYR A 167 -14.31 16.31 -12.24
CA TYR A 167 -13.57 16.56 -13.47
C TYR A 167 -13.14 15.29 -14.20
N LEU A 168 -13.52 14.12 -13.69
CA LEU A 168 -13.18 12.86 -14.33
C LEU A 168 -13.85 12.79 -15.71
N LYS A 169 -13.03 12.58 -16.73
CA LYS A 169 -13.46 12.27 -18.10
C LYS A 169 -12.81 10.98 -18.54
N VAL A 170 -13.58 10.10 -19.14
CA VAL A 170 -13.09 8.86 -19.74
C VAL A 170 -13.12 9.03 -21.24
N LYS A 171 -12.01 8.74 -21.92
CA LYS A 171 -11.90 8.77 -23.37
C LYS A 171 -11.50 7.38 -23.86
N ILE A 172 -12.17 6.88 -24.87
CA ILE A 172 -11.84 5.64 -25.55
C ILE A 172 -11.16 6.02 -26.87
N ASN A 173 -9.96 5.54 -27.08
CA ASN A 173 -9.25 5.64 -28.34
C ASN A 173 -9.25 4.26 -29.00
N TYR A 174 -9.64 4.18 -30.25
CA TYR A 174 -9.62 2.96 -31.05
C TYR A 174 -9.15 3.30 -32.48
N SER A 175 -8.55 2.33 -33.14
CA SER A 175 -8.26 2.38 -34.57
C SER A 175 -9.39 1.65 -35.29
N GLY A 176 -10.14 2.37 -36.09
CA GLY A 176 -11.16 1.79 -36.98
C GLY A 176 -10.53 1.13 -38.18
#